data_e59491d29cecf464f6b40a69aab21d94
#
_entry.id   e59491d29cecf464f6b40a69aab21d94
#
_cell.length_a   1.000
_cell.length_b   1.000
_cell.length_c   1.000
_cell.angle_alpha   90.00
_cell.angle_beta   90.00
_cell.angle_gamma   90.00
#
_symmetry.space_group_name_H-M   'P 1'
#
loop_
_entity.id
_entity.type
_entity.pdbx_description
1 polymer ?
#
loop_
_entity_poly.entity_id
_entity_poly.type
_entity_poly.pdbx_seq_one_letter_code
_entity_poly.pdbx_strand_id
1 'polypeptide(L)'
;MSTKPIPEGYHSVTPVIIVKGATRLTDFLKKVFDAKVLMSYSGPNNTILHSEVLIGNSRLMIADAGPVFGAQTGSYYLYVDDTDAAYQRALAAGAKSEREPTNQFYGDRNASVVDEFGIRWSMATHVEDVSHEEMERRMKAMAPK
;
A
#
# COMPACT_ATOMS: atom_id res chain seq x y z
N MET A 1 -35.15 -1.01 8.74
CA MET A 1 -34.03 -0.12 8.44
C MET A 1 -33.37 -0.53 7.14
N SER A 2 -33.07 0.44 6.32
CA SER A 2 -32.39 0.16 5.05
C SER A 2 -30.90 -0.06 5.29
N THR A 3 -30.36 -1.04 4.62
CA THR A 3 -28.93 -1.35 4.64
C THR A 3 -28.24 -0.49 3.58
N LYS A 4 -27.13 0.15 3.96
CA LYS A 4 -26.34 0.92 3.01
C LYS A 4 -25.63 -0.04 2.04
N PRO A 5 -25.65 0.24 0.72
CA PRO A 5 -24.94 -0.61 -0.24
C PRO A 5 -23.43 -0.68 -0.01
N ILE A 6 -22.84 0.38 0.53
CA ILE A 6 -21.42 0.41 0.88
C ILE A 6 -21.33 0.39 2.40
N PRO A 7 -20.68 -0.63 2.99
CA PRO A 7 -20.55 -0.70 4.45
C PRO A 7 -19.85 0.53 5.03
N GLU A 8 -20.18 0.85 6.27
CA GLU A 8 -19.56 1.97 6.95
C GLU A 8 -18.03 1.84 6.97
N GLY A 9 -17.35 2.92 6.60
CA GLY A 9 -15.90 2.95 6.56
C GLY A 9 -15.27 2.39 5.29
N TYR A 10 -16.09 1.88 4.37
CA TYR A 10 -15.63 1.40 3.07
C TYR A 10 -15.90 2.42 1.97
N HIS A 11 -15.18 2.30 0.89
CA HIS A 11 -15.37 3.06 -0.34
C HIS A 11 -15.79 2.10 -1.46
N SER A 12 -16.02 2.63 -2.65
CA SER A 12 -16.47 1.78 -3.78
C SER A 12 -15.45 0.71 -4.16
N VAL A 13 -14.16 1.00 -3.98
CA VAL A 13 -13.08 0.06 -4.34
C VAL A 13 -12.33 -0.34 -3.08
N THR A 14 -12.16 -1.63 -2.89
CA THR A 14 -11.38 -2.19 -1.77
C THR A 14 -10.33 -3.13 -2.35
N PRO A 15 -9.03 -2.87 -2.12
CA PRO A 15 -8.00 -3.81 -2.55
C PRO A 15 -8.09 -5.11 -1.77
N VAL A 16 -7.88 -6.21 -2.46
CA VAL A 16 -7.80 -7.56 -1.85
C VAL A 16 -6.42 -8.11 -2.20
N ILE A 17 -5.67 -8.48 -1.18
CA ILE A 17 -4.33 -9.05 -1.34
C ILE A 17 -4.35 -10.46 -0.79
N ILE A 18 -3.92 -11.41 -1.60
CA ILE A 18 -3.86 -12.82 -1.23
C ILE A 18 -2.42 -13.28 -1.39
N VAL A 19 -1.80 -13.73 -0.30
CA VAL A 19 -0.42 -14.17 -0.28
C VAL A 19 -0.27 -15.41 0.59
N LYS A 20 0.80 -16.14 0.38
CA LYS A 20 1.17 -17.23 1.30
C LYS A 20 2.00 -16.62 2.43
N GLY A 21 1.34 -16.31 3.53
CA GLY A 21 1.95 -15.62 4.66
C GLY A 21 1.25 -14.31 5.00
N ALA A 22 -0.08 -14.32 5.05
CA ALA A 22 -0.89 -13.13 5.33
C ALA A 22 -0.50 -12.46 6.65
N THR A 23 -0.13 -13.25 7.68
CA THR A 23 0.30 -12.69 8.96
C THR A 23 1.59 -11.90 8.82
N ARG A 24 2.55 -12.43 8.04
CA ARG A 24 3.81 -11.71 7.82
C ARG A 24 3.61 -10.41 7.05
N LEU A 25 2.73 -10.43 6.06
CA LEU A 25 2.39 -9.22 5.32
C LEU A 25 1.74 -8.18 6.25
N THR A 26 0.79 -8.62 7.05
CA THR A 26 0.12 -7.73 8.00
C THR A 26 1.10 -7.13 9.00
N ASP A 27 2.03 -7.93 9.53
CA ASP A 27 3.06 -7.44 10.44
C ASP A 27 3.97 -6.41 9.78
N PHE A 28 4.32 -6.63 8.53
CA PHE A 28 5.09 -5.66 7.74
C PHE A 28 4.32 -4.33 7.64
N LEU A 29 3.04 -4.40 7.29
CA LEU A 29 2.22 -3.20 7.15
C LEU A 29 2.03 -2.46 8.47
N LYS A 30 1.95 -3.19 9.59
CA LYS A 30 1.91 -2.56 10.93
C LYS A 30 3.19 -1.78 11.21
N LYS A 31 4.33 -2.35 10.89
CA LYS A 31 5.63 -1.71 11.16
C LYS A 31 5.88 -0.50 10.26
N VAL A 32 5.49 -0.58 9.01
CA VAL A 32 5.80 0.44 8.01
C VAL A 32 4.75 1.54 7.96
N PHE A 33 3.47 1.17 7.98
CA PHE A 33 2.36 2.09 7.73
C PHE A 33 1.39 2.22 8.91
N ASP A 34 1.76 1.69 10.08
CA ASP A 34 0.89 1.72 11.27
C ASP A 34 -0.48 1.09 11.00
N ALA A 35 -0.51 0.00 10.25
CA ALA A 35 -1.73 -0.69 9.90
C ALA A 35 -2.42 -1.26 11.15
N LYS A 36 -3.74 -1.25 11.13
CA LYS A 36 -4.56 -1.78 12.23
C LYS A 36 -5.47 -2.88 11.69
N VAL A 37 -5.46 -4.03 12.38
CA VAL A 37 -6.36 -5.13 12.02
C VAL A 37 -7.71 -4.85 12.66
N LEU A 38 -8.73 -4.68 11.82
CA LEU A 38 -10.09 -4.41 12.29
C LEU A 38 -10.84 -5.70 12.58
N MET A 39 -10.55 -6.74 11.78
CA MET A 39 -11.17 -8.05 11.94
C MET A 39 -10.28 -9.09 11.29
N SER A 40 -10.30 -10.31 11.84
CA SER A 40 -9.54 -11.41 11.28
C SER A 40 -10.23 -12.74 11.61
N TYR A 41 -10.42 -13.58 10.60
CA TYR A 41 -10.96 -14.93 10.76
C TYR A 41 -9.87 -15.94 10.39
N SER A 42 -9.56 -16.83 11.32
CA SER A 42 -8.53 -17.85 11.12
C SER A 42 -9.14 -19.16 10.63
N GLY A 43 -8.37 -19.87 9.82
CA GLY A 43 -8.68 -21.22 9.37
C GLY A 43 -7.72 -22.24 9.96
N PRO A 44 -7.66 -23.45 9.37
CA PRO A 44 -6.74 -24.48 9.82
C PRO A 44 -5.28 -24.00 9.77
N ASN A 45 -4.47 -24.53 10.71
CA ASN A 45 -3.02 -24.25 10.76
C ASN A 45 -2.69 -22.76 10.90
N ASN A 46 -3.54 -22.01 11.59
CA ASN A 46 -3.39 -20.56 11.81
C ASN A 46 -3.32 -19.75 10.53
N THR A 47 -3.91 -20.25 9.43
CA THR A 47 -4.05 -19.47 8.22
C THR A 47 -5.11 -18.39 8.43
N ILE A 48 -4.98 -17.31 7.69
CA ILE A 48 -5.96 -16.22 7.70
C ILE A 48 -6.90 -16.45 6.52
N LEU A 49 -8.17 -16.79 6.84
CA LEU A 49 -9.20 -16.94 5.80
C LEU A 49 -9.64 -15.59 5.26
N HIS A 50 -9.70 -14.59 6.13
CA HIS A 50 -10.13 -13.26 5.79
C HIS A 50 -9.70 -12.28 6.88
N SER A 51 -9.19 -11.14 6.49
CA SER A 51 -8.94 -10.05 7.43
C SER A 51 -9.23 -8.71 6.76
N GLU A 52 -9.55 -7.73 7.59
CA GLU A 52 -9.73 -6.35 7.18
C GLU A 52 -8.72 -5.50 7.93
N VAL A 53 -7.95 -4.74 7.18
CA VAL A 53 -6.83 -3.96 7.71
C VAL A 53 -7.01 -2.50 7.32
N LEU A 54 -6.82 -1.61 8.26
CA LEU A 54 -6.92 -0.16 8.04
C LEU A 54 -5.53 0.44 7.98
N ILE A 55 -5.25 1.16 6.90
CA ILE A 55 -4.04 1.97 6.75
C ILE A 55 -4.51 3.41 6.48
N GLY A 56 -4.18 4.34 7.39
CA GLY A 56 -4.70 5.69 7.27
C GLY A 56 -6.22 5.69 7.24
N ASN A 57 -6.81 6.15 6.15
CA ASN A 57 -8.26 6.14 5.96
C ASN A 57 -8.73 5.04 5.01
N SER A 58 -7.84 4.12 4.61
CA SER A 58 -8.15 3.13 3.58
C SER A 58 -8.16 1.72 4.16
N ARG A 59 -9.14 0.92 3.73
CA ARG A 59 -9.27 -0.47 4.14
C ARG A 59 -8.77 -1.40 3.04
N LEU A 60 -8.08 -2.45 3.47
CA LEU A 60 -7.65 -3.55 2.63
C LEU A 60 -8.22 -4.84 3.17
N MET A 61 -8.39 -5.83 2.31
CA MET A 61 -8.67 -7.20 2.71
C MET A 61 -7.44 -8.04 2.44
N ILE A 62 -7.02 -8.85 3.41
CA ILE A 62 -5.82 -9.68 3.28
C ILE A 62 -6.17 -11.09 3.73
N ALA A 63 -5.76 -12.08 2.93
CA ALA A 63 -6.00 -13.50 3.22
C ALA A 63 -4.83 -14.34 2.76
N ASP A 64 -4.74 -15.56 3.32
CA ASP A 64 -3.76 -16.55 2.87
C ASP A 64 -4.20 -17.22 1.58
N ALA A 65 -3.26 -17.43 0.66
CA ALA A 65 -3.48 -18.18 -0.55
C ALA A 65 -3.79 -19.65 -0.21
N GLY A 66 -4.65 -20.26 -1.00
CA GLY A 66 -5.08 -21.63 -0.82
C GLY A 66 -5.37 -22.31 -2.14
N PRO A 67 -5.93 -23.54 -2.09
CA PRO A 67 -6.19 -24.31 -3.32
C PRO A 67 -7.15 -23.63 -4.29
N VAL A 68 -8.10 -22.83 -3.78
CA VAL A 68 -9.12 -22.18 -4.61
C VAL A 68 -8.64 -20.83 -5.09
N PHE A 69 -8.05 -20.04 -4.18
CA PHE A 69 -7.55 -18.69 -4.51
C PHE A 69 -6.03 -18.68 -4.39
N GLY A 70 -5.35 -18.58 -5.53
CA GLY A 70 -3.90 -18.39 -5.57
C GLY A 70 -3.52 -16.97 -5.20
N ALA A 71 -2.22 -16.71 -5.17
CA ALA A 71 -1.70 -15.41 -4.80
C ALA A 71 -2.19 -14.31 -5.75
N GLN A 72 -2.65 -13.21 -5.17
CA GLN A 72 -3.05 -12.00 -5.87
C GLN A 72 -2.37 -10.84 -5.16
N THR A 73 -1.43 -10.20 -5.83
CA THR A 73 -0.61 -9.14 -5.24
C THR A 73 -0.91 -7.78 -5.86
N GLY A 74 0.07 -7.05 -6.31
CA GLY A 74 -0.16 -5.78 -6.96
C GLY A 74 0.89 -4.75 -6.60
N SER A 75 0.55 -3.50 -6.84
CA SER A 75 1.39 -2.35 -6.55
C SER A 75 0.50 -1.28 -5.91
N TYR A 76 0.98 -0.68 -4.84
CA TYR A 76 0.17 0.26 -4.05
C TYR A 76 0.93 1.54 -3.80
N TYR A 77 0.23 2.65 -3.92
CA TYR A 77 0.78 3.99 -3.72
C TYR A 77 0.05 4.61 -2.53
N LEU A 78 0.78 4.86 -1.45
CA LEU A 78 0.20 5.33 -0.20
C LEU A 78 0.71 6.71 0.14
N TYR A 79 -0.20 7.62 0.46
CA TYR A 79 0.20 8.91 1.01
C TYR A 79 0.47 8.77 2.50
N VAL A 80 1.62 9.26 2.91
CA VAL A 80 2.09 9.22 4.31
C VAL A 80 2.59 10.62 4.69
N ASP A 81 2.68 10.87 5.99
CA ASP A 81 3.14 12.18 6.48
C ASP A 81 4.62 12.40 6.21
N ASP A 82 5.43 11.35 6.27
CA ASP A 82 6.88 11.43 6.14
C ASP A 82 7.40 10.26 5.31
N THR A 83 7.63 10.51 4.03
CA THR A 83 8.10 9.49 3.09
C THR A 83 9.44 8.88 3.52
N ASP A 84 10.40 9.72 3.94
CA ASP A 84 11.72 9.24 4.31
C ASP A 84 11.66 8.30 5.52
N ALA A 85 10.86 8.66 6.53
CA ALA A 85 10.70 7.82 7.71
C ALA A 85 10.02 6.48 7.37
N ALA A 86 8.98 6.50 6.55
CA ALA A 86 8.30 5.27 6.12
C ALA A 86 9.23 4.38 5.31
N TYR A 87 10.03 4.97 4.43
CA TYR A 87 11.02 4.23 3.64
C TYR A 87 12.04 3.54 4.55
N GLN A 88 12.57 4.23 5.56
CA GLN A 88 13.51 3.62 6.49
C GLN A 88 12.88 2.49 7.29
N ARG A 89 11.62 2.65 7.73
CA ARG A 89 10.90 1.57 8.42
C ARG A 89 10.71 0.36 7.52
N ALA A 90 10.44 0.59 6.24
CA ALA A 90 10.27 -0.51 5.27
C ALA A 90 11.57 -1.30 5.10
N LEU A 91 12.70 -0.62 4.96
CA LEU A 91 14.00 -1.29 4.86
C LEU A 91 14.32 -2.06 6.13
N ALA A 92 14.06 -1.47 7.30
CA ALA A 92 14.27 -2.13 8.59
C ALA A 92 13.38 -3.37 8.75
N ALA A 93 12.20 -3.38 8.11
CA ALA A 93 11.27 -4.51 8.13
C ALA A 93 11.58 -5.56 7.05
N GLY A 94 12.67 -5.40 6.30
CA GLY A 94 13.16 -6.40 5.35
C GLY A 94 12.82 -6.17 3.89
N ALA A 95 12.15 -5.08 3.54
CA ALA A 95 11.86 -4.75 2.15
C ALA A 95 13.13 -4.29 1.43
N LYS A 96 13.14 -4.45 0.11
CA LYS A 96 14.24 -4.01 -0.73
C LYS A 96 13.91 -2.69 -1.40
N SER A 97 14.88 -1.77 -1.42
CA SER A 97 14.70 -0.49 -2.09
C SER A 97 14.58 -0.68 -3.59
N GLU A 98 13.59 -0.03 -4.17
CA GLU A 98 13.46 0.08 -5.62
C GLU A 98 13.72 1.52 -6.06
N ARG A 99 13.32 2.48 -5.23
CA ARG A 99 13.58 3.91 -5.46
C ARG A 99 13.76 4.59 -4.12
N GLU A 100 14.86 5.29 -3.96
CA GLU A 100 15.11 6.11 -2.77
C GLU A 100 14.19 7.33 -2.76
N PRO A 101 13.94 7.93 -1.57
CA PRO A 101 13.11 9.15 -1.49
C PRO A 101 13.61 10.24 -2.42
N THR A 102 12.74 10.73 -3.27
CA THR A 102 13.06 11.72 -4.31
C THR A 102 11.83 12.61 -4.53
N ASN A 103 12.08 13.90 -4.71
CA ASN A 103 11.02 14.81 -5.11
C ASN A 103 10.74 14.65 -6.59
N GLN A 104 9.48 14.39 -6.92
CA GLN A 104 9.04 14.17 -8.29
C GLN A 104 8.51 15.47 -8.88
N PHE A 105 8.55 15.56 -10.20
CA PHE A 105 8.10 16.76 -10.90
C PHE A 105 6.61 17.05 -10.71
N TYR A 106 5.84 16.04 -10.34
CA TYR A 106 4.38 16.18 -10.19
C TYR A 106 3.96 16.59 -8.78
N GLY A 107 4.90 16.87 -7.89
CA GLY A 107 4.59 17.46 -6.61
C GLY A 107 4.62 16.51 -5.43
N ASP A 108 4.97 15.24 -5.65
CA ASP A 108 5.14 14.28 -4.56
C ASP A 108 6.61 14.03 -4.28
N ARG A 109 6.95 13.84 -3.01
CA ARG A 109 8.20 13.21 -2.63
C ARG A 109 7.89 11.75 -2.37
N ASN A 110 8.47 10.84 -3.14
CA ASN A 110 8.14 9.42 -3.01
C ASN A 110 9.36 8.50 -3.01
N ALA A 111 9.11 7.29 -2.54
CA ALA A 111 10.06 6.20 -2.54
C ALA A 111 9.29 4.91 -2.82
N SER A 112 9.98 3.87 -3.24
CA SER A 112 9.36 2.57 -3.49
C SER A 112 10.23 1.45 -2.96
N VAL A 113 9.57 0.45 -2.38
CA VAL A 113 10.20 -0.77 -1.90
C VAL A 113 9.43 -1.96 -2.44
N VAL A 114 10.08 -3.13 -2.44
CA VAL A 114 9.44 -4.39 -2.79
C VAL A 114 9.56 -5.33 -1.59
N ASP A 115 8.44 -5.92 -1.18
CA ASP A 115 8.42 -6.82 -0.02
C ASP A 115 8.78 -8.27 -0.42
N GLU A 116 8.74 -9.18 0.57
CA GLU A 116 9.07 -10.60 0.33
C GLU A 116 8.12 -11.30 -0.64
N PHE A 117 6.93 -10.73 -0.85
CA PHE A 117 5.91 -11.30 -1.74
C PHE A 117 5.97 -10.72 -3.15
N GLY A 118 6.91 -9.80 -3.41
CA GLY A 118 7.02 -9.12 -4.68
C GLY A 118 6.06 -7.95 -4.85
N ILE A 119 5.40 -7.53 -3.78
CA ILE A 119 4.48 -6.38 -3.82
C ILE A 119 5.29 -5.10 -3.74
N ARG A 120 5.02 -4.18 -4.67
CA ARG A 120 5.62 -2.85 -4.62
C ARG A 120 4.77 -1.94 -3.73
N TRP A 121 5.42 -1.35 -2.73
CA TRP A 121 4.83 -0.35 -1.87
C TRP A 121 5.53 0.97 -2.12
N SER A 122 4.76 1.92 -2.64
CA SER A 122 5.26 3.29 -2.82
C SER A 122 4.68 4.16 -1.71
N MET A 123 5.56 4.88 -1.03
CA MET A 123 5.15 5.85 -0.02
C MET A 123 5.40 7.24 -0.55
N ALA A 124 4.45 8.12 -0.37
CA ALA A 124 4.52 9.47 -0.90
C ALA A 124 4.01 10.51 0.07
N THR A 125 4.60 11.68 0.02
CA THR A 125 4.11 12.87 0.72
C THR A 125 3.91 13.94 -0.32
N HIS A 126 2.70 14.50 -0.39
CA HIS A 126 2.43 15.58 -1.32
C HIS A 126 3.08 16.86 -0.78
N VAL A 127 4.03 17.42 -1.52
CA VAL A 127 4.85 18.53 -1.06
C VAL A 127 4.66 19.80 -1.88
N GLU A 128 3.99 19.69 -3.02
CA GLU A 128 3.79 20.84 -3.92
C GLU A 128 2.54 20.62 -4.76
N ASP A 129 1.69 21.64 -4.85
CA ASP A 129 0.59 21.63 -5.80
C ASP A 129 1.10 22.14 -7.14
N VAL A 130 1.05 21.28 -8.16
CA VAL A 130 1.56 21.60 -9.49
C VAL A 130 0.36 21.74 -10.43
N SER A 131 0.22 22.89 -11.09
CA SER A 131 -0.85 23.10 -12.05
C SER A 131 -0.68 22.18 -13.25
N HIS A 132 -1.78 21.90 -13.95
CA HIS A 132 -1.74 21.06 -15.14
C HIS A 132 -0.77 21.64 -16.20
N GLU A 133 -0.79 22.96 -16.40
CA GLU A 133 0.11 23.63 -17.33
C GLU A 133 1.58 23.47 -16.95
N GLU A 134 1.90 23.66 -15.67
CA GLU A 134 3.26 23.47 -15.17
C GLU A 134 3.70 22.03 -15.28
N MET A 135 2.78 21.09 -15.02
CA MET A 135 3.03 19.65 -15.19
C MET A 135 3.48 19.34 -16.63
N GLU A 136 2.70 19.83 -17.60
CA GLU A 136 3.04 19.64 -19.01
C GLU A 136 4.39 20.25 -19.37
N ARG A 137 4.67 21.46 -18.86
CA ARG A 137 5.94 22.12 -19.07
C ARG A 137 7.11 21.27 -18.56
N ARG A 138 6.98 20.77 -17.33
CA ARG A 138 8.01 19.93 -16.70
C ARG A 138 8.22 18.63 -17.47
N MET A 139 7.13 18.00 -17.91
CA MET A 139 7.18 16.76 -18.67
C MET A 139 7.92 16.96 -20.01
N LYS A 140 7.62 18.05 -20.72
CA LYS A 140 8.30 18.37 -21.97
C LYS A 140 9.79 18.60 -21.76
N ALA A 141 10.18 19.27 -20.67
CA ALA A 141 11.58 19.52 -20.34
C ALA A 141 12.34 18.23 -20.04
N MET A 142 11.65 17.16 -19.61
CA MET A 142 12.22 15.86 -19.28
C MET A 142 12.27 14.92 -20.47
N ALA A 143 11.55 15.21 -21.56
CA ALA A 143 11.47 14.32 -22.70
C ALA A 143 12.85 14.12 -23.34
N PRO A 144 13.19 12.91 -23.83
CA PRO A 144 14.44 12.67 -24.56
C PRO A 144 14.46 13.54 -25.82
N LYS A 145 15.62 14.13 -26.11
CA LYS A 145 15.81 14.92 -27.31
C LYS A 145 16.06 14.02 -28.51
#